data_1e2d3dc46cc2cafce3be49da90da982f
#
_entry.id   1e2d3dc46cc2cafce3be49da90da982f
#
_cell.length_a   1.000
_cell.length_b   1.000
_cell.length_c   1.000
_cell.angle_alpha   90.00
_cell.angle_beta   90.00
_cell.angle_gamma   90.00
#
_symmetry.space_group_name_H-M   'P 1'
#
loop_
_entity.id
_entity.type
_entity.pdbx_description
1 polymer ?
#
loop_
_entity_poly.entity_id
_entity_poly.type
_entity_poly.pdbx_seq_one_letter_code
_entity_poly.pdbx_strand_id
1 'polypeptide(L)'
;MTFLLILSGLMPSFLLVGLGGLLRRRLSEYAWQGLDRLNFEILFPALLFVAASAREIELRTVVNIGPAVWAILALGLLAGYGARRFGPARFLDFAGGWQTAWRFNSALGFVAIAALPGADAALMAVAVGMAVPVANLFAVSALSRGGALGFGATVRRVALNPFLLASLGGVAMGLSGWHLPGPVLAPLQMLAAAAIPIALISIGATMNWYALARLNGFSAALCGVKLIVLPAAVCLTALIMGWQGVQVAAILVFAALPTASAAHVLAAGFGADRVLVATLIAQSTLLSAVSLPIWITVAAVFL
;
A
#
# COMPACT_ATOMS: atom_id res chain seq x y z
N MET A 1 -25.70 8.11 5.42
CA MET A 1 -25.90 7.71 4.02
C MET A 1 -24.55 7.46 3.32
N THR A 2 -23.59 8.36 3.43
CA THR A 2 -22.25 8.25 2.81
C THR A 2 -21.48 6.97 3.19
N PHE A 3 -21.47 6.58 4.48
CA PHE A 3 -20.80 5.37 4.95
C PHE A 3 -21.33 4.10 4.29
N LEU A 4 -22.66 3.95 4.19
CA LEU A 4 -23.26 2.78 3.54
C LEU A 4 -22.97 2.72 2.03
N LEU A 5 -22.92 3.86 1.36
CA LEU A 5 -22.54 3.94 -0.04
C LEU A 5 -21.06 3.53 -0.25
N ILE A 6 -20.16 4.01 0.61
CA ILE A 6 -18.75 3.62 0.58
C ILE A 6 -18.60 2.13 0.86
N LEU A 7 -19.29 1.62 1.88
CA LEU A 7 -19.26 0.20 2.22
C LEU A 7 -19.79 -0.67 1.08
N SER A 8 -20.89 -0.27 0.41
CA SER A 8 -21.41 -0.97 -0.76
C SER A 8 -20.44 -0.94 -1.95
N GLY A 9 -19.74 0.17 -2.17
CA GLY A 9 -18.70 0.30 -3.19
C GLY A 9 -17.48 -0.59 -2.93
N LEU A 10 -17.15 -0.86 -1.67
CA LEU A 10 -16.07 -1.78 -1.28
C LEU A 10 -16.49 -3.26 -1.27
N MET A 11 -17.80 -3.55 -1.28
CA MET A 11 -18.33 -4.91 -1.17
C MET A 11 -17.77 -5.87 -2.23
N PRO A 12 -17.68 -5.51 -3.53
CA PRO A 12 -17.08 -6.40 -4.54
C PRO A 12 -15.66 -6.83 -4.17
N SER A 13 -14.87 -5.92 -3.59
CA SER A 13 -13.50 -6.19 -3.17
C SER A 13 -13.45 -7.15 -1.97
N PHE A 14 -14.33 -6.98 -0.98
CA PHE A 14 -14.45 -7.92 0.13
C PHE A 14 -14.91 -9.31 -0.34
N LEU A 15 -15.81 -9.38 -1.30
CA LEU A 15 -16.23 -10.66 -1.91
C LEU A 15 -15.07 -11.36 -2.62
N LEU A 16 -14.20 -10.64 -3.34
CA LEU A 16 -13.02 -11.21 -3.97
C LEU A 16 -12.01 -11.73 -2.95
N VAL A 17 -11.80 -11.00 -1.84
CA VAL A 17 -10.96 -11.48 -0.73
C VAL A 17 -11.58 -12.72 -0.09
N GLY A 18 -12.89 -12.73 0.15
CA GLY A 18 -13.62 -13.90 0.64
C GLY A 18 -13.51 -15.10 -0.29
N LEU A 19 -13.69 -14.89 -1.60
CA LEU A 19 -13.49 -15.91 -2.63
C LEU A 19 -12.07 -16.48 -2.59
N GLY A 20 -11.06 -15.64 -2.44
CA GLY A 20 -9.67 -16.08 -2.25
C GLY A 20 -9.52 -17.03 -1.05
N GLY A 21 -10.12 -16.70 0.09
CA GLY A 21 -10.15 -17.56 1.27
C GLY A 21 -10.78 -18.93 0.99
N LEU A 22 -11.86 -18.99 0.21
CA LEU A 22 -12.51 -20.24 -0.21
C LEU A 22 -11.63 -21.05 -1.18
N LEU A 23 -10.94 -20.37 -2.09
CA LEU A 23 -10.08 -20.99 -3.09
C LEU A 23 -8.71 -21.39 -2.56
N ARG A 24 -8.36 -21.03 -1.33
CA ARG A 24 -7.04 -21.24 -0.71
C ARG A 24 -6.46 -22.64 -0.93
N ARG A 25 -7.31 -23.68 -0.84
CA ARG A 25 -6.90 -25.10 -0.98
C ARG A 25 -6.98 -25.62 -2.43
N ARG A 26 -7.45 -24.83 -3.39
CA ARG A 26 -7.58 -25.23 -4.80
C ARG A 26 -6.29 -25.13 -5.59
N LEU A 27 -5.41 -24.21 -5.19
CA LEU A 27 -4.09 -24.04 -5.79
C LEU A 27 -3.02 -24.33 -4.74
N SER A 28 -1.84 -24.79 -5.20
CA SER A 28 -0.69 -24.97 -4.35
C SER A 28 -0.13 -23.62 -3.85
N GLU A 29 0.64 -23.64 -2.78
CA GLU A 29 1.32 -22.45 -2.27
C GLU A 29 2.23 -21.80 -3.34
N TYR A 30 2.91 -22.62 -4.14
CA TYR A 30 3.74 -22.15 -5.26
C TYR A 30 2.93 -21.45 -6.34
N ALA A 31 1.72 -21.91 -6.63
CA ALA A 31 0.84 -21.25 -7.60
C ALA A 31 0.40 -19.88 -7.10
N TRP A 32 0.04 -19.73 -5.82
CA TRP A 32 -0.29 -18.44 -5.21
C TRP A 32 0.91 -17.50 -5.22
N GLN A 33 2.11 -17.99 -4.89
CA GLN A 33 3.34 -17.20 -4.98
C GLN A 33 3.64 -16.76 -6.42
N GLY A 34 3.37 -17.62 -7.39
CA GLY A 34 3.49 -17.29 -8.83
C GLY A 34 2.54 -16.18 -9.26
N LEU A 35 1.28 -16.22 -8.80
CA LEU A 35 0.30 -15.17 -9.04
C LEU A 35 0.71 -13.84 -8.39
N ASP A 36 1.20 -13.88 -7.15
CA ASP A 36 1.72 -12.69 -6.46
C ASP A 36 2.91 -12.08 -7.20
N ARG A 37 3.80 -12.93 -7.73
CA ARG A 37 4.96 -12.49 -8.52
C ARG A 37 4.54 -11.88 -9.84
N LEU A 38 3.64 -12.51 -10.59
CA LEU A 38 3.07 -11.98 -11.84
C LEU A 38 2.43 -10.60 -11.59
N ASN A 39 1.66 -10.52 -10.51
CA ASN A 39 1.00 -9.28 -10.14
C ASN A 39 2.01 -8.18 -9.81
N PHE A 40 3.04 -8.49 -9.03
CA PHE A 40 4.08 -7.53 -8.64
C PHE A 40 4.97 -7.11 -9.81
N GLU A 41 5.39 -8.04 -10.67
CA GLU A 41 6.36 -7.75 -11.74
C GLU A 41 5.71 -7.15 -13.00
N ILE A 42 4.43 -7.45 -13.27
CA ILE A 42 3.78 -7.12 -14.55
C ILE A 42 2.47 -6.36 -14.36
N LEU A 43 1.49 -6.93 -13.62
CA LEU A 43 0.13 -6.39 -13.62
C LEU A 43 0.02 -5.05 -12.88
N PHE A 44 0.63 -4.93 -11.70
CA PHE A 44 0.66 -3.65 -10.97
C PHE A 44 1.49 -2.58 -11.66
N PRO A 45 2.68 -2.85 -12.21
CA PRO A 45 3.38 -1.90 -13.06
C PRO A 45 2.51 -1.38 -14.22
N ALA A 46 1.79 -2.27 -14.91
CA ALA A 46 0.86 -1.84 -15.95
C ALA A 46 -0.28 -0.96 -15.39
N LEU A 47 -0.86 -1.32 -14.24
CA LEU A 47 -1.89 -0.51 -13.57
C LEU A 47 -1.36 0.87 -13.18
N LEU A 48 -0.19 0.93 -12.54
CA LEU A 48 0.43 2.20 -12.13
C LEU A 48 0.72 3.11 -13.32
N PHE A 49 1.30 2.53 -14.38
CA PHE A 49 1.60 3.26 -15.60
C PHE A 49 0.32 3.79 -16.27
N VAL A 50 -0.68 2.92 -16.50
CA VAL A 50 -1.95 3.30 -17.12
C VAL A 50 -2.68 4.36 -16.29
N ALA A 51 -2.77 4.18 -14.97
CA ALA A 51 -3.44 5.12 -14.10
C ALA A 51 -2.75 6.49 -14.07
N ALA A 52 -1.42 6.52 -14.02
CA ALA A 52 -0.64 7.76 -14.00
C ALA A 52 -0.58 8.46 -15.37
N SER A 53 -0.72 7.73 -16.49
CA SER A 53 -0.72 8.29 -17.84
C SER A 53 -2.11 8.56 -18.43
N ALA A 54 -3.19 8.21 -17.70
CA ALA A 54 -4.56 8.30 -18.21
C ALA A 54 -5.03 9.73 -18.45
N ARG A 55 -4.47 10.70 -17.76
CA ARG A 55 -4.78 12.13 -17.85
C ARG A 55 -3.52 12.97 -17.72
N GLU A 56 -3.58 14.19 -18.19
CA GLU A 56 -2.57 15.20 -17.90
C GLU A 56 -2.50 15.41 -16.37
N ILE A 57 -1.30 15.24 -15.81
CA ILE A 57 -1.04 15.47 -14.40
C ILE A 57 -0.42 16.87 -14.27
N GLU A 58 -1.04 17.70 -13.46
CA GLU A 58 -0.42 18.97 -13.10
C GLU A 58 0.78 18.73 -12.19
N LEU A 59 1.91 19.37 -12.47
CA LEU A 59 3.10 19.32 -11.62
C LEU A 59 2.77 19.64 -10.14
N ARG A 60 1.81 20.56 -9.93
CA ARG A 60 1.30 20.92 -8.61
C ARG A 60 0.76 19.71 -7.83
N THR A 61 0.10 18.76 -8.51
CA THR A 61 -0.40 17.53 -7.89
C THR A 61 0.75 16.67 -7.35
N VAL A 62 1.82 16.52 -8.12
CA VAL A 62 3.01 15.77 -7.71
C VAL A 62 3.70 16.44 -6.51
N VAL A 63 3.83 17.79 -6.57
CA VAL A 63 4.46 18.60 -5.51
C VAL A 63 3.63 18.59 -4.23
N ASN A 64 2.31 18.53 -4.30
CA ASN A 64 1.46 18.47 -3.12
C ASN A 64 1.43 17.06 -2.51
N ILE A 65 1.25 16.02 -3.32
CA ILE A 65 1.10 14.64 -2.84
C ILE A 65 2.44 14.06 -2.36
N GLY A 66 3.53 14.29 -3.08
CA GLY A 66 4.83 13.69 -2.80
C GLY A 66 5.34 13.95 -1.38
N PRO A 67 5.55 15.21 -0.97
CA PRO A 67 6.02 15.55 0.37
C PRO A 67 5.06 15.08 1.48
N ALA A 68 3.74 15.15 1.26
CA ALA A 68 2.76 14.67 2.22
C ALA A 68 2.88 13.15 2.44
N VAL A 69 3.02 12.40 1.35
CA VAL A 69 3.26 10.94 1.41
C VAL A 69 4.57 10.62 2.13
N TRP A 70 5.65 11.33 1.84
CA TRP A 70 6.94 11.13 2.52
C TRP A 70 6.86 11.45 4.01
N ALA A 71 6.11 12.50 4.39
CA ALA A 71 5.86 12.83 5.79
C ALA A 71 5.07 11.71 6.51
N ILE A 72 4.06 11.13 5.84
CA ILE A 72 3.30 9.98 6.37
C ILE A 72 4.23 8.78 6.60
N LEU A 73 5.08 8.45 5.62
CA LEU A 73 6.03 7.34 5.76
C LEU A 73 7.05 7.59 6.89
N ALA A 74 7.56 8.82 7.00
CA ALA A 74 8.48 9.21 8.08
C ALA A 74 7.79 9.14 9.45
N LEU A 75 6.55 9.62 9.55
CA LEU A 75 5.77 9.51 10.79
C LEU A 75 5.54 8.03 11.16
N GLY A 76 5.21 7.18 10.17
CA GLY A 76 5.07 5.73 10.38
C GLY A 76 6.37 5.07 10.87
N LEU A 77 7.52 5.47 10.30
CA LEU A 77 8.83 5.03 10.74
C LEU A 77 9.08 5.44 12.21
N LEU A 78 8.89 6.71 12.54
CA LEU A 78 9.16 7.25 13.87
C LEU A 78 8.20 6.72 14.94
N ALA A 79 6.88 6.80 14.70
CA ALA A 79 5.87 6.34 15.63
C ALA A 79 5.92 4.81 15.81
N GLY A 80 6.15 4.06 14.71
CA GLY A 80 6.29 2.61 14.74
C GLY A 80 7.50 2.13 15.55
N TYR A 81 8.56 2.94 15.65
CA TYR A 81 9.70 2.63 16.52
C TYR A 81 9.31 2.55 17.99
N GLY A 82 8.29 3.29 18.42
CA GLY A 82 7.75 3.20 19.77
C GLY A 82 7.23 1.81 20.17
N ALA A 83 6.91 0.95 19.18
CA ALA A 83 6.56 -0.45 19.43
C ALA A 83 7.76 -1.32 19.85
N ARG A 84 9.01 -0.81 19.80
CA ARG A 84 10.24 -1.55 20.14
C ARG A 84 10.18 -2.18 21.53
N ARG A 85 9.56 -1.52 22.49
CA ARG A 85 9.41 -1.99 23.88
C ARG A 85 8.55 -3.27 24.01
N PHE A 86 7.70 -3.55 23.04
CA PHE A 86 6.82 -4.73 23.01
C PHE A 86 7.28 -5.76 21.96
N GLY A 87 8.33 -5.42 21.20
CA GLY A 87 8.79 -6.20 20.06
C GLY A 87 9.76 -7.31 20.42
N PRO A 88 10.13 -8.13 19.42
CA PRO A 88 11.13 -9.17 19.56
C PRO A 88 12.46 -8.62 20.08
N ALA A 89 13.19 -9.46 20.84
CA ALA A 89 14.52 -9.11 21.36
C ALA A 89 15.53 -8.88 20.22
N ARG A 90 15.52 -9.76 19.21
CA ARG A 90 16.39 -9.66 18.03
C ARG A 90 15.97 -8.47 17.18
N PHE A 91 16.91 -7.55 16.97
CA PHE A 91 16.62 -6.31 16.23
C PHE A 91 16.14 -6.58 14.80
N LEU A 92 16.66 -7.59 14.12
CA LEU A 92 16.29 -7.92 12.74
C LEU A 92 14.81 -8.35 12.64
N ASP A 93 14.30 -9.13 13.61
CA ASP A 93 12.90 -9.55 13.67
C ASP A 93 11.99 -8.35 14.00
N PHE A 94 12.45 -7.47 14.91
CA PHE A 94 11.79 -6.20 15.17
C PHE A 94 11.73 -5.35 13.89
N ALA A 95 12.83 -5.17 13.18
CA ALA A 95 12.88 -4.41 11.93
C ALA A 95 11.96 -4.99 10.85
N GLY A 96 11.88 -6.33 10.79
CA GLY A 96 10.92 -7.03 9.94
C GLY A 96 9.48 -6.65 10.24
N GLY A 97 9.10 -6.64 11.51
CA GLY A 97 7.77 -6.20 11.95
C GLY A 97 7.58 -4.70 11.83
N TRP A 98 8.56 -3.91 12.25
CA TRP A 98 8.50 -2.44 12.28
C TRP A 98 8.19 -1.82 10.92
N GLN A 99 8.72 -2.37 9.81
CA GLN A 99 8.42 -1.88 8.46
C GLN A 99 6.92 -1.88 8.13
N THR A 100 6.10 -2.67 8.81
CA THR A 100 4.64 -2.69 8.59
C THR A 100 3.97 -1.38 8.98
N ALA A 101 4.59 -0.55 9.81
CA ALA A 101 4.04 0.73 10.24
C ALA A 101 4.04 1.80 9.12
N TRP A 102 4.93 1.72 8.14
CA TRP A 102 4.96 2.70 7.02
C TRP A 102 4.71 2.10 5.65
N ARG A 103 4.81 0.78 5.47
CA ARG A 103 4.45 0.15 4.19
C ARG A 103 2.93 0.18 3.99
N PHE A 104 2.51 0.13 2.73
CA PHE A 104 1.11 0.28 2.35
C PHE A 104 0.74 -0.74 1.27
N ASN A 105 -0.53 -1.13 1.24
CA ASN A 105 -1.09 -2.06 0.27
C ASN A 105 -1.64 -1.30 -0.94
N SER A 106 -0.91 -1.31 -2.04
CA SER A 106 -1.29 -0.60 -3.27
C SER A 106 -2.61 -1.12 -3.86
N ALA A 107 -2.89 -2.43 -3.77
CA ALA A 107 -4.14 -3.00 -4.28
C ALA A 107 -5.35 -2.39 -3.58
N LEU A 108 -5.33 -2.40 -2.24
CA LEU A 108 -6.38 -1.77 -1.44
C LEU A 108 -6.39 -0.24 -1.63
N GLY A 109 -5.25 0.37 -1.96
CA GLY A 109 -5.17 1.78 -2.32
C GLY A 109 -6.02 2.13 -3.53
N PHE A 110 -5.90 1.36 -4.61
CA PHE A 110 -6.71 1.57 -5.81
C PHE A 110 -8.19 1.28 -5.59
N VAL A 111 -8.52 0.28 -4.78
CA VAL A 111 -9.91 0.00 -4.36
C VAL A 111 -10.48 1.16 -3.53
N ALA A 112 -9.72 1.65 -2.57
CA ALA A 112 -10.14 2.71 -1.67
C ALA A 112 -10.34 4.05 -2.39
N ILE A 113 -9.42 4.40 -3.33
CA ILE A 113 -9.55 5.64 -4.10
C ILE A 113 -10.76 5.62 -5.04
N ALA A 114 -11.09 4.44 -5.60
CA ALA A 114 -12.28 4.29 -6.44
C ALA A 114 -13.59 4.45 -5.65
N ALA A 115 -13.57 4.25 -4.34
CA ALA A 115 -14.72 4.47 -3.46
C ALA A 115 -14.83 5.93 -2.97
N LEU A 116 -13.84 6.78 -3.23
CA LEU A 116 -13.83 8.19 -2.83
C LEU A 116 -14.47 9.05 -3.94
N PRO A 117 -15.58 9.76 -3.67
CA PRO A 117 -16.25 10.60 -4.66
C PRO A 117 -15.33 11.66 -5.28
N GLY A 118 -15.36 11.79 -6.59
CA GLY A 118 -14.58 12.79 -7.33
C GLY A 118 -13.08 12.47 -7.47
N ALA A 119 -12.58 11.41 -6.86
CA ALA A 119 -11.19 10.98 -7.00
C ALA A 119 -11.01 10.08 -8.23
N ASP A 120 -9.78 10.04 -8.75
CA ASP A 120 -9.38 9.10 -9.78
C ASP A 120 -8.11 8.31 -9.40
N ALA A 121 -7.87 7.23 -10.16
CA ALA A 121 -6.74 6.35 -9.92
C ALA A 121 -5.37 7.05 -10.09
N ALA A 122 -5.29 8.15 -10.83
CA ALA A 122 -4.05 8.91 -11.03
C ALA A 122 -3.52 9.49 -9.72
N LEU A 123 -4.39 9.95 -8.81
CA LEU A 123 -3.98 10.45 -7.49
C LEU A 123 -3.30 9.36 -6.67
N MET A 124 -3.87 8.14 -6.68
CA MET A 124 -3.27 7.00 -5.98
C MET A 124 -2.00 6.53 -6.68
N ALA A 125 -1.94 6.55 -8.01
CA ALA A 125 -0.73 6.19 -8.75
C ALA A 125 0.44 7.14 -8.44
N VAL A 126 0.19 8.45 -8.36
CA VAL A 126 1.18 9.44 -7.92
C VAL A 126 1.61 9.16 -6.48
N ALA A 127 0.66 8.95 -5.56
CA ALA A 127 0.98 8.67 -4.16
C ALA A 127 1.84 7.40 -4.00
N VAL A 128 1.46 6.31 -4.67
CA VAL A 128 2.21 5.04 -4.67
C VAL A 128 3.61 5.23 -5.29
N GLY A 129 3.70 5.94 -6.42
CA GLY A 129 4.97 6.19 -7.09
C GLY A 129 5.96 6.97 -6.23
N MET A 130 5.48 8.01 -5.56
CA MET A 130 6.30 8.81 -4.64
C MET A 130 6.66 8.05 -3.36
N ALA A 131 5.78 7.14 -2.90
CA ALA A 131 5.96 6.38 -1.68
C ALA A 131 6.93 5.19 -1.82
N VAL A 132 6.88 4.46 -2.94
CA VAL A 132 7.63 3.19 -3.13
C VAL A 132 9.14 3.35 -2.89
N PRO A 133 9.85 4.33 -3.47
CA PRO A 133 11.29 4.47 -3.26
C PRO A 133 11.63 4.73 -1.79
N VAL A 134 10.89 5.63 -1.13
CA VAL A 134 11.14 6.02 0.26
C VAL A 134 10.78 4.88 1.22
N ALA A 135 9.64 4.21 1.01
CA ALA A 135 9.23 3.07 1.83
C ALA A 135 10.24 1.92 1.75
N ASN A 136 10.79 1.65 0.56
CA ASN A 136 11.82 0.63 0.36
C ASN A 136 13.16 1.05 0.96
N LEU A 137 13.56 2.32 0.80
CA LEU A 137 14.77 2.85 1.42
C LEU A 137 14.74 2.69 2.95
N PHE A 138 13.62 3.07 3.59
CA PHE A 138 13.42 2.90 5.03
C PHE A 138 13.46 1.42 5.44
N ALA A 139 12.75 0.55 4.71
CA ALA A 139 12.68 -0.87 5.04
C ALA A 139 14.05 -1.55 4.92
N VAL A 140 14.77 -1.30 3.81
CA VAL A 140 16.10 -1.88 3.61
C VAL A 140 17.09 -1.30 4.63
N SER A 141 17.05 0.00 4.92
CA SER A 141 17.93 0.62 5.93
C SER A 141 17.68 0.04 7.33
N ALA A 142 16.42 -0.23 7.70
CA ALA A 142 16.08 -0.86 8.97
C ALA A 142 16.57 -2.31 9.06
N LEU A 143 16.33 -3.09 8.01
CA LEU A 143 16.72 -4.50 7.93
C LEU A 143 18.24 -4.70 7.79
N SER A 144 18.94 -3.80 7.09
CA SER A 144 20.40 -3.87 6.90
C SER A 144 21.20 -3.62 8.18
N ARG A 145 20.64 -2.89 9.17
CA ARG A 145 21.27 -2.74 10.48
C ARG A 145 21.44 -4.07 11.22
N GLY A 146 20.74 -5.11 10.79
CA GLY A 146 20.88 -6.48 11.32
C GLY A 146 21.38 -7.50 10.29
N GLY A 147 21.75 -7.10 9.05
CA GLY A 147 22.08 -8.00 7.93
C GLY A 147 23.12 -7.45 6.96
N ALA A 148 23.58 -8.26 6.02
CA ALA A 148 24.80 -8.11 5.23
C ALA A 148 24.66 -7.44 3.85
N LEU A 149 23.59 -6.70 3.52
CA LEU A 149 23.48 -6.06 2.19
C LEU A 149 24.11 -4.67 2.16
N GLY A 150 25.05 -4.45 1.24
CA GLY A 150 25.71 -3.16 1.04
C GLY A 150 24.78 -2.08 0.45
N PHE A 151 25.09 -0.80 0.72
CA PHE A 151 24.32 0.36 0.27
C PHE A 151 24.09 0.38 -1.26
N GLY A 152 25.09 0.05 -2.07
CA GLY A 152 24.98 0.03 -3.55
C GLY A 152 23.95 -0.99 -4.07
N ALA A 153 23.92 -2.19 -3.46
CA ALA A 153 22.91 -3.21 -3.81
C ALA A 153 21.49 -2.74 -3.46
N THR A 154 21.34 -2.03 -2.35
CA THR A 154 20.10 -1.41 -1.93
C THR A 154 19.60 -0.38 -2.93
N VAL A 155 20.44 0.58 -3.31
CA VAL A 155 20.11 1.63 -4.27
C VAL A 155 19.72 1.02 -5.62
N ARG A 156 20.48 0.04 -6.12
CA ARG A 156 20.16 -0.66 -7.37
C ARG A 156 18.79 -1.36 -7.29
N ARG A 157 18.50 -2.04 -6.19
CA ARG A 157 17.22 -2.74 -6.00
C ARG A 157 16.02 -1.78 -5.96
N VAL A 158 16.18 -0.62 -5.37
CA VAL A 158 15.17 0.44 -5.36
C VAL A 158 15.01 1.04 -6.76
N ALA A 159 16.11 1.39 -7.43
CA ALA A 159 16.10 2.00 -8.76
C ALA A 159 15.50 1.09 -9.85
N LEU A 160 15.71 -0.23 -9.73
CA LEU A 160 15.15 -1.23 -10.66
C LEU A 160 13.78 -1.79 -10.20
N ASN A 161 13.14 -1.17 -9.22
CA ASN A 161 11.83 -1.61 -8.78
C ASN A 161 10.77 -1.36 -9.86
N PRO A 162 10.02 -2.39 -10.32
CA PRO A 162 9.06 -2.25 -11.42
C PRO A 162 7.93 -1.26 -11.10
N PHE A 163 7.51 -1.15 -9.84
CA PHE A 163 6.52 -0.14 -9.42
C PHE A 163 7.06 1.28 -9.58
N LEU A 164 8.32 1.50 -9.19
CA LEU A 164 8.96 2.81 -9.31
C LEU A 164 9.08 3.20 -10.79
N LEU A 165 9.63 2.31 -11.62
CA LEU A 165 9.84 2.58 -13.04
C LEU A 165 8.52 2.84 -13.78
N ALA A 166 7.50 2.03 -13.53
CA ALA A 166 6.18 2.18 -14.14
C ALA A 166 5.49 3.48 -13.69
N SER A 167 5.57 3.81 -12.40
CA SER A 167 4.98 5.04 -11.89
C SER A 167 5.69 6.29 -12.40
N LEU A 168 7.03 6.30 -12.39
CA LEU A 168 7.81 7.42 -12.95
C LEU A 168 7.55 7.59 -14.45
N GLY A 169 7.51 6.47 -15.21
CA GLY A 169 7.18 6.51 -16.64
C GLY A 169 5.76 7.02 -16.90
N GLY A 170 4.78 6.58 -16.13
CA GLY A 170 3.39 7.04 -16.23
C GLY A 170 3.23 8.52 -15.85
N VAL A 171 3.86 8.96 -14.76
CA VAL A 171 3.84 10.38 -14.34
C VAL A 171 4.54 11.25 -15.38
N ALA A 172 5.71 10.84 -15.89
CA ALA A 172 6.42 11.59 -16.95
C ALA A 172 5.56 11.72 -18.21
N MET A 173 4.83 10.68 -18.58
CA MET A 173 3.89 10.71 -19.70
C MET A 173 2.70 11.64 -19.40
N GLY A 174 2.08 11.55 -18.24
CA GLY A 174 0.99 12.45 -17.83
C GLY A 174 1.41 13.92 -17.77
N LEU A 175 2.65 14.22 -17.35
CA LEU A 175 3.20 15.58 -17.35
C LEU A 175 3.53 16.10 -18.75
N SER A 176 3.90 15.22 -19.67
CA SER A 176 4.26 15.61 -21.05
C SER A 176 3.06 15.81 -21.96
N GLY A 177 1.86 15.38 -21.55
CA GLY A 177 0.67 15.35 -22.41
C GLY A 177 0.76 14.35 -23.57
N TRP A 178 1.82 13.52 -23.62
CA TRP A 178 1.97 12.52 -24.67
C TRP A 178 1.15 11.25 -24.37
N HIS A 179 0.52 10.68 -25.39
CA HIS A 179 -0.32 9.51 -25.25
C HIS A 179 0.18 8.35 -26.10
N LEU A 180 0.12 7.13 -25.55
CA LEU A 180 0.46 5.93 -26.29
C LEU A 180 -0.56 5.65 -27.39
N PRO A 181 -0.11 5.17 -28.57
CA PRO A 181 -1.02 4.67 -29.59
C PRO A 181 -1.92 3.53 -29.06
N GLY A 182 -3.19 3.51 -29.52
CA GLY A 182 -4.17 2.53 -29.05
C GLY A 182 -3.71 1.07 -29.04
N PRO A 183 -3.04 0.57 -30.11
CA PRO A 183 -2.53 -0.82 -30.12
C PRO A 183 -1.50 -1.14 -29.03
N VAL A 184 -0.78 -0.15 -28.51
CA VAL A 184 0.18 -0.32 -27.39
C VAL A 184 -0.52 -0.14 -26.04
N LEU A 185 -1.45 0.80 -25.95
CA LEU A 185 -2.18 1.09 -24.71
C LEU A 185 -3.17 -0.03 -24.35
N ALA A 186 -3.86 -0.61 -25.32
CA ALA A 186 -4.90 -1.63 -25.07
C ALA A 186 -4.39 -2.86 -24.29
N PRO A 187 -3.27 -3.52 -24.64
CA PRO A 187 -2.71 -4.60 -23.83
C PRO A 187 -2.36 -4.19 -22.41
N LEU A 188 -1.82 -2.97 -22.22
CA LEU A 188 -1.50 -2.46 -20.88
C LEU A 188 -2.77 -2.26 -20.04
N GLN A 189 -3.86 -1.76 -20.65
CA GLN A 189 -5.15 -1.64 -19.98
C GLN A 189 -5.73 -3.00 -19.58
N MET A 190 -5.61 -4.02 -20.43
CA MET A 190 -6.04 -5.39 -20.09
C MET A 190 -5.26 -5.96 -18.90
N LEU A 191 -3.94 -5.78 -18.88
CA LEU A 191 -3.08 -6.18 -17.75
C LEU A 191 -3.44 -5.41 -16.48
N ALA A 192 -3.64 -4.09 -16.59
CA ALA A 192 -4.04 -3.23 -15.48
C ALA A 192 -5.39 -3.65 -14.88
N ALA A 193 -6.37 -4.00 -15.70
CA ALA A 193 -7.68 -4.46 -15.25
C ALA A 193 -7.62 -5.76 -14.45
N ALA A 194 -6.67 -6.65 -14.77
CA ALA A 194 -6.48 -7.91 -14.04
C ALA A 194 -5.77 -7.75 -12.69
N ALA A 195 -5.02 -6.65 -12.48
CA ALA A 195 -4.15 -6.46 -11.32
C ALA A 195 -4.91 -6.52 -9.98
N ILE A 196 -5.95 -5.72 -9.82
CA ILE A 196 -6.70 -5.61 -8.57
C ILE A 196 -7.46 -6.91 -8.24
N PRO A 197 -8.26 -7.50 -9.16
CA PRO A 197 -8.95 -8.75 -8.88
C PRO A 197 -8.03 -9.89 -8.46
N ILE A 198 -6.92 -10.09 -9.18
CA ILE A 198 -5.95 -11.13 -8.86
C ILE A 198 -5.30 -10.87 -7.50
N ALA A 199 -4.92 -9.62 -7.19
CA ALA A 199 -4.36 -9.27 -5.89
C ALA A 199 -5.33 -9.56 -4.74
N LEU A 200 -6.60 -9.18 -4.86
CA LEU A 200 -7.60 -9.37 -3.81
C LEU A 200 -7.86 -10.86 -3.54
N ILE A 201 -7.99 -11.67 -4.60
CA ILE A 201 -8.13 -13.12 -4.47
C ILE A 201 -6.87 -13.72 -3.81
N SER A 202 -5.67 -13.31 -4.23
CA SER A 202 -4.42 -13.80 -3.65
C SER A 202 -4.28 -13.41 -2.18
N ILE A 203 -4.62 -12.16 -1.80
CA ILE A 203 -4.68 -11.71 -0.41
C ILE A 203 -5.56 -12.64 0.42
N GLY A 204 -6.78 -12.90 -0.04
CA GLY A 204 -7.72 -13.79 0.66
C GLY A 204 -7.23 -15.23 0.81
N ALA A 205 -6.56 -15.76 -0.23
CA ALA A 205 -6.05 -17.12 -0.25
C ALA A 205 -4.82 -17.32 0.64
N THR A 206 -3.95 -16.32 0.71
CA THR A 206 -2.66 -16.40 1.44
C THR A 206 -2.73 -15.86 2.87
N MET A 207 -3.77 -15.07 3.17
CA MET A 207 -3.95 -14.45 4.48
C MET A 207 -4.25 -15.47 5.60
N ASN A 208 -3.68 -15.23 6.77
CA ASN A 208 -4.05 -15.97 7.99
C ASN A 208 -5.31 -15.34 8.62
N TRP A 209 -6.48 -15.93 8.36
CA TRP A 209 -7.77 -15.46 8.89
C TRP A 209 -7.89 -15.50 10.42
N TYR A 210 -7.06 -16.31 11.09
CA TYR A 210 -7.02 -16.41 12.56
C TYR A 210 -5.99 -15.47 13.19
N ALA A 211 -5.38 -14.57 12.39
CA ALA A 211 -4.32 -13.69 12.88
C ALA A 211 -4.78 -12.77 14.01
N LEU A 212 -6.05 -12.34 14.03
CA LEU A 212 -6.60 -11.49 15.09
C LEU A 212 -6.57 -12.17 16.47
N ALA A 213 -6.69 -13.50 16.55
CA ALA A 213 -6.55 -14.23 17.79
C ALA A 213 -5.13 -14.21 18.40
N ARG A 214 -4.14 -13.72 17.64
CA ARG A 214 -2.73 -13.60 18.04
C ARG A 214 -2.29 -12.15 18.25
N LEU A 215 -3.24 -11.23 18.43
CA LEU A 215 -2.90 -9.84 18.76
C LEU A 215 -2.14 -9.77 20.08
N ASN A 216 -1.02 -9.08 20.07
CA ASN A 216 -0.19 -8.79 21.23
C ASN A 216 0.20 -7.30 21.26
N GLY A 217 0.89 -6.85 22.31
CA GLY A 217 1.26 -5.44 22.45
C GLY A 217 2.07 -4.88 21.29
N PHE A 218 2.96 -5.69 20.67
CA PHE A 218 3.75 -5.29 19.52
C PHE A 218 2.87 -5.07 18.27
N SER A 219 2.06 -6.07 17.95
CA SER A 219 1.18 -5.98 16.77
C SER A 219 0.09 -4.95 16.94
N ALA A 220 -0.49 -4.81 18.14
CA ALA A 220 -1.49 -3.78 18.43
C ALA A 220 -0.91 -2.36 18.27
N ALA A 221 0.33 -2.13 18.76
CA ALA A 221 1.00 -0.85 18.58
C ALA A 221 1.25 -0.52 17.10
N LEU A 222 1.77 -1.48 16.30
CA LEU A 222 2.03 -1.26 14.88
C LEU A 222 0.74 -1.06 14.08
N CYS A 223 -0.31 -1.86 14.33
CA CYS A 223 -1.62 -1.67 13.71
C CYS A 223 -2.26 -0.33 14.13
N GLY A 224 -2.13 0.05 15.40
CA GLY A 224 -2.60 1.35 15.90
C GLY A 224 -1.91 2.53 15.22
N VAL A 225 -0.58 2.48 15.07
CA VAL A 225 0.16 3.48 14.29
C VAL A 225 -0.37 3.53 12.86
N LYS A 226 -0.46 2.37 12.20
CA LYS A 226 -0.77 2.30 10.77
C LYS A 226 -2.21 2.71 10.45
N LEU A 227 -3.19 2.24 11.23
CA LEU A 227 -4.61 2.36 10.89
C LEU A 227 -5.32 3.50 11.63
N ILE A 228 -4.68 4.08 12.67
CA ILE A 228 -5.27 5.15 13.47
C ILE A 228 -4.36 6.39 13.47
N VAL A 229 -3.12 6.27 13.93
CA VAL A 229 -2.25 7.44 14.14
C VAL A 229 -1.93 8.15 12.82
N LEU A 230 -1.54 7.40 11.77
CA LEU A 230 -1.20 8.02 10.48
C LEU A 230 -2.38 8.75 9.84
N PRO A 231 -3.56 8.13 9.65
CA PRO A 231 -4.69 8.85 9.05
C PRO A 231 -5.23 9.95 9.96
N ALA A 232 -5.23 9.77 11.30
CA ALA A 232 -5.61 10.82 12.23
C ALA A 232 -4.68 12.04 12.14
N ALA A 233 -3.37 11.84 12.01
CA ALA A 233 -2.42 12.93 11.84
C ALA A 233 -2.69 13.72 10.55
N VAL A 234 -2.97 13.04 9.43
CA VAL A 234 -3.34 13.69 8.17
C VAL A 234 -4.64 14.48 8.33
N CYS A 235 -5.67 13.85 8.90
CA CYS A 235 -6.98 14.48 9.12
C CYS A 235 -6.84 15.73 9.99
N LEU A 236 -6.16 15.64 11.13
CA LEU A 236 -5.94 16.76 12.04
C LEU A 236 -5.14 17.88 11.39
N THR A 237 -4.07 17.55 10.66
CA THR A 237 -3.28 18.55 9.92
C THR A 237 -4.15 19.28 8.90
N ALA A 238 -4.95 18.55 8.13
CA ALA A 238 -5.84 19.13 7.13
C ALA A 238 -6.87 20.07 7.78
N LEU A 239 -7.49 19.65 8.90
CA LEU A 239 -8.47 20.47 9.63
C LEU A 239 -7.83 21.72 10.23
N ILE A 240 -6.66 21.62 10.85
CA ILE A 240 -5.95 22.77 11.45
C ILE A 240 -5.50 23.77 10.38
N MET A 241 -5.03 23.29 9.23
CA MET A 241 -4.55 24.12 8.13
C MET A 241 -5.69 24.61 7.20
N GLY A 242 -6.91 24.15 7.40
CA GLY A 242 -8.05 24.45 6.52
C GLY A 242 -7.89 23.85 5.12
N TRP A 243 -7.11 22.78 4.96
CA TRP A 243 -6.89 22.13 3.66
C TRP A 243 -8.08 21.25 3.32
N GLN A 244 -8.58 21.38 2.11
CA GLN A 244 -9.72 20.63 1.59
C GLN A 244 -9.51 20.22 0.15
N GLY A 245 -10.38 19.34 -0.34
CA GLY A 245 -10.44 18.90 -1.72
C GLY A 245 -9.90 17.49 -1.94
N VAL A 246 -10.16 16.99 -3.12
CA VAL A 246 -9.95 15.57 -3.49
C VAL A 246 -8.49 15.10 -3.32
N GLN A 247 -7.51 15.97 -3.47
CA GLN A 247 -6.09 15.61 -3.25
C GLN A 247 -5.82 15.34 -1.76
N VAL A 248 -6.35 16.17 -0.86
CA VAL A 248 -6.21 16.01 0.60
C VAL A 248 -6.93 14.75 1.06
N ALA A 249 -8.14 14.53 0.54
CA ALA A 249 -8.90 13.31 0.79
C ALA A 249 -8.15 12.05 0.29
N ALA A 250 -7.51 12.10 -0.88
CA ALA A 250 -6.69 11.00 -1.39
C ALA A 250 -5.46 10.73 -0.52
N ILE A 251 -4.81 11.76 0.02
CA ILE A 251 -3.68 11.63 0.97
C ILE A 251 -4.16 10.97 2.27
N LEU A 252 -5.35 11.33 2.79
CA LEU A 252 -5.93 10.68 3.96
C LEU A 252 -6.22 9.20 3.70
N VAL A 253 -6.82 8.88 2.55
CA VAL A 253 -7.06 7.48 2.14
C VAL A 253 -5.76 6.71 2.04
N PHE A 254 -4.70 7.28 1.44
CA PHE A 254 -3.37 6.65 1.38
C PHE A 254 -2.81 6.37 2.78
N ALA A 255 -2.92 7.30 3.73
CA ALA A 255 -2.46 7.12 5.11
C ALA A 255 -3.20 5.98 5.83
N ALA A 256 -4.49 5.79 5.52
CA ALA A 256 -5.35 4.77 6.13
C ALA A 256 -5.17 3.35 5.57
N LEU A 257 -4.37 3.17 4.50
CA LEU A 257 -4.14 1.85 3.89
C LEU A 257 -3.45 0.89 4.88
N PRO A 258 -3.81 -0.39 4.89
CA PRO A 258 -3.07 -1.40 5.64
C PRO A 258 -1.69 -1.64 5.04
N THR A 259 -0.88 -2.45 5.71
CA THR A 259 0.49 -2.71 5.28
C THR A 259 0.58 -3.55 4.00
N ALA A 260 1.71 -3.44 3.30
CA ALA A 260 1.96 -4.15 2.05
C ALA A 260 2.13 -5.66 2.27
N SER A 261 1.47 -6.48 1.45
CA SER A 261 1.65 -7.94 1.45
C SER A 261 3.10 -8.35 1.15
N ALA A 262 3.82 -7.60 0.30
CA ALA A 262 5.22 -7.88 -0.03
C ALA A 262 6.23 -7.62 1.12
N ALA A 263 5.80 -7.09 2.28
CA ALA A 263 6.72 -6.83 3.39
C ALA A 263 7.37 -8.11 3.94
N HIS A 264 6.65 -9.25 3.94
CA HIS A 264 7.19 -10.52 4.40
C HIS A 264 8.29 -11.08 3.48
N VAL A 265 8.20 -10.83 2.17
CA VAL A 265 9.22 -11.27 1.20
C VAL A 265 10.54 -10.54 1.46
N LEU A 266 10.45 -9.22 1.69
CA LEU A 266 11.64 -8.44 2.01
C LEU A 266 12.25 -8.88 3.35
N ALA A 267 11.44 -9.05 4.40
CA ALA A 267 11.90 -9.53 5.70
C ALA A 267 12.59 -10.89 5.60
N ALA A 268 12.01 -11.84 4.87
CA ALA A 268 12.59 -13.17 4.61
C ALA A 268 13.93 -13.08 3.88
N GLY A 269 14.04 -12.18 2.88
CA GLY A 269 15.28 -11.96 2.12
C GLY A 269 16.45 -11.45 2.97
N PHE A 270 16.18 -10.85 4.13
CA PHE A 270 17.17 -10.43 5.12
C PHE A 270 17.34 -11.42 6.30
N GLY A 271 16.56 -12.51 6.34
CA GLY A 271 16.60 -13.50 7.44
C GLY A 271 15.88 -13.05 8.72
N ALA A 272 14.92 -12.13 8.60
CA ALA A 272 13.98 -11.78 9.67
C ALA A 272 12.84 -12.81 9.77
N ASP A 273 12.13 -12.82 10.91
CA ASP A 273 10.99 -13.71 11.13
C ASP A 273 9.83 -13.37 10.16
N ARG A 274 9.75 -14.13 9.07
CA ARG A 274 8.72 -14.00 8.04
C ARG A 274 7.31 -14.33 8.56
N VAL A 275 7.20 -15.24 9.57
CA VAL A 275 5.89 -15.64 10.11
C VAL A 275 5.30 -14.50 10.93
N LEU A 276 6.12 -13.84 11.75
CA LEU A 276 5.73 -12.64 12.47
C LEU A 276 5.23 -11.56 11.50
N VAL A 277 5.99 -11.28 10.43
CA VAL A 277 5.62 -10.25 9.45
C VAL A 277 4.34 -10.61 8.70
N ALA A 278 4.17 -11.86 8.28
CA ALA A 278 2.94 -12.33 7.64
C ALA A 278 1.72 -12.21 8.57
N THR A 279 1.91 -12.46 9.87
CA THR A 279 0.86 -12.28 10.89
C THR A 279 0.47 -10.81 11.02
N LEU A 280 1.43 -9.88 11.09
CA LEU A 280 1.18 -8.43 11.14
C LEU A 280 0.46 -7.93 9.90
N ILE A 281 0.83 -8.41 8.71
CA ILE A 281 0.14 -8.10 7.45
C ILE A 281 -1.32 -8.53 7.54
N ALA A 282 -1.60 -9.78 7.94
CA ALA A 282 -2.95 -10.29 8.05
C ALA A 282 -3.78 -9.51 9.08
N GLN A 283 -3.20 -9.19 10.24
CA GLN A 283 -3.85 -8.38 11.28
C GLN A 283 -4.23 -7.00 10.77
N SER A 284 -3.28 -6.27 10.14
CA SER A 284 -3.56 -4.94 9.61
C SER A 284 -4.60 -4.98 8.48
N THR A 285 -4.58 -6.00 7.62
CA THR A 285 -5.55 -6.18 6.54
C THR A 285 -6.96 -6.47 7.07
N LEU A 286 -7.09 -7.37 8.06
CA LEU A 286 -8.38 -7.67 8.68
C LEU A 286 -8.96 -6.47 9.43
N LEU A 287 -8.13 -5.75 10.20
CA LEU A 287 -8.56 -4.54 10.90
C LEU A 287 -8.92 -3.41 9.93
N SER A 288 -8.26 -3.34 8.79
CA SER A 288 -8.57 -2.34 7.76
C SER A 288 -9.94 -2.54 7.12
N ALA A 289 -10.53 -3.75 7.17
CA ALA A 289 -11.89 -3.98 6.69
C ALA A 289 -12.92 -3.10 7.42
N VAL A 290 -12.60 -2.67 8.64
CA VAL A 290 -13.43 -1.74 9.43
C VAL A 290 -12.87 -0.32 9.36
N SER A 291 -11.55 -0.13 9.56
CA SER A 291 -10.98 1.22 9.67
C SER A 291 -10.96 1.96 8.33
N LEU A 292 -10.75 1.28 7.20
CA LEU A 292 -10.65 1.92 5.89
C LEU A 292 -11.98 2.57 5.45
N PRO A 293 -13.14 1.89 5.51
CA PRO A 293 -14.44 2.52 5.22
C PRO A 293 -14.71 3.75 6.10
N ILE A 294 -14.32 3.72 7.38
CA ILE A 294 -14.44 4.85 8.28
C ILE A 294 -13.62 6.04 7.78
N TRP A 295 -12.32 5.83 7.47
CA TRP A 295 -11.45 6.90 7.01
C TRP A 295 -11.82 7.43 5.62
N ILE A 296 -12.32 6.58 4.70
CA ILE A 296 -12.87 7.05 3.42
C ILE A 296 -14.10 7.93 3.66
N THR A 297 -14.95 7.56 4.63
CA THR A 297 -16.13 8.38 4.99
C THR A 297 -15.70 9.72 5.58
N VAL A 298 -14.70 9.73 6.47
CA VAL A 298 -14.14 10.97 7.02
C VAL A 298 -13.57 11.85 5.90
N ALA A 299 -12.81 11.26 4.96
CA ALA A 299 -12.28 11.97 3.80
C ALA A 299 -13.39 12.59 2.93
N ALA A 300 -14.44 11.84 2.66
CA ALA A 300 -15.55 12.29 1.80
C ALA A 300 -16.47 13.35 2.45
N VAL A 301 -16.50 13.43 3.79
CA VAL A 301 -17.41 14.34 4.52
C VAL A 301 -16.70 15.61 4.96
N PHE A 302 -15.44 15.52 5.37
CA PHE A 302 -14.73 16.62 6.05
C PHE A 302 -13.63 17.26 5.22
N LEU A 303 -13.18 16.63 4.14
CA LEU A 303 -12.11 17.12 3.28
C LEU A 303 -12.54 17.26 1.83
#